data_f138d2c989a200a8a4393cbadc45849c
#
_entry.id   f138d2c989a200a8a4393cbadc45849c
#
_cell.length_a   1.000
_cell.length_b   1.000
_cell.length_c   1.000
_cell.angle_alpha   90.00
_cell.angle_beta   90.00
_cell.angle_gamma   90.00
#
_symmetry.space_group_name_H-M   'P 1'
#
loop_
_entity.id
_entity.type
_entity.pdbx_description
1 polymer ?
#
loop_
_entity_poly.entity_id
_entity_poly.type
_entity_poly.pdbx_seq_one_letter_code
_entity_poly.pdbx_strand_id
1 'polypeptide(L)'
;LEFRRVLFRSWISSLPWLLVMGWRFQSWRHSPALCLSVLFLLTRPFSRQPPADEWRVTMLDVGQGLAMVIERHGKALLYDTGPAWPQGDSGQQVIIPWLRWHHLQLQGIMLSHEHLDHRGGLDSVLQAWPQAWVRSPLGWAHHLPCHRGERWQWQGLNFQALWPLPGSTAKGNNH
;
A
#
# COMPACT_ATOMS: atom_id res chain seq x y z
N LEU A 1 -13.30 3.30 10.27
CA LEU A 1 -12.85 2.69 9.01
C LEU A 1 -12.76 1.15 9.09
N GLU A 2 -12.46 0.57 10.26
CA GLU A 2 -12.44 -0.89 10.46
C GLU A 2 -13.84 -1.54 10.40
N PHE A 3 -14.86 -0.84 10.86
CA PHE A 3 -16.23 -1.39 10.88
C PHE A 3 -16.75 -1.75 9.47
N ARG A 4 -16.39 -1.00 8.44
CA ARG A 4 -16.74 -1.34 7.05
C ARG A 4 -16.00 -2.59 6.53
N ARG A 5 -14.76 -2.83 6.97
CA ARG A 5 -14.00 -4.03 6.56
C ARG A 5 -14.55 -5.31 7.18
N VAL A 6 -15.00 -5.24 8.42
CA VAL A 6 -15.58 -6.42 9.13
C VAL A 6 -16.92 -6.81 8.51
N LEU A 7 -17.79 -5.86 8.20
CA LEU A 7 -19.06 -6.13 7.54
C LEU A 7 -18.88 -6.74 6.14
N PHE A 8 -17.92 -6.24 5.36
CA PHE A 8 -17.63 -6.76 4.03
C PHE A 8 -17.08 -8.20 4.06
N ARG A 9 -16.25 -8.54 5.04
CA ARG A 9 -15.76 -9.91 5.25
C ARG A 9 -16.86 -10.86 5.67
N SER A 10 -17.80 -10.43 6.50
CA SER A 10 -18.91 -11.27 6.96
C SER A 10 -19.90 -11.61 5.83
N TRP A 11 -20.10 -10.72 4.87
CA TRP A 11 -20.93 -11.01 3.69
C TRP A 11 -20.31 -12.08 2.79
N ILE A 12 -19.02 -12.03 2.54
CA ILE A 12 -18.30 -13.05 1.77
C ILE A 12 -18.33 -14.40 2.51
N SER A 13 -18.22 -14.38 3.83
CA SER A 13 -18.29 -15.60 4.67
C SER A 13 -19.68 -16.21 4.72
N SER A 14 -20.73 -15.44 4.47
CA SER A 14 -22.11 -15.96 4.41
C SER A 14 -22.47 -16.62 3.07
N LEU A 15 -21.72 -16.35 1.99
CA LEU A 15 -21.95 -16.94 0.67
C LEU A 15 -21.91 -18.48 0.68
N PRO A 16 -20.95 -19.18 1.31
CA PRO A 16 -20.96 -20.63 1.40
C PRO A 16 -22.21 -21.18 2.11
N TRP A 17 -22.66 -20.49 3.16
CA TRP A 17 -23.89 -20.87 3.88
C TRP A 17 -25.14 -20.68 3.05
N LEU A 18 -25.22 -19.65 2.24
CA LEU A 18 -26.33 -19.44 1.30
C LEU A 18 -26.32 -20.50 0.20
N LEU A 19 -25.15 -20.95 -0.26
CA LEU A 19 -25.00 -22.06 -1.20
C LEU A 19 -25.50 -23.39 -0.59
N VAL A 20 -25.07 -23.69 0.64
CA VAL A 20 -25.52 -24.89 1.36
C VAL A 20 -27.01 -24.85 1.63
N MET A 21 -27.58 -23.72 2.03
CA MET A 21 -29.02 -23.54 2.20
C MET A 21 -29.78 -23.71 0.89
N GLY A 22 -29.32 -23.08 -0.18
CA GLY A 22 -29.89 -23.25 -1.51
C GLY A 22 -29.92 -24.71 -1.94
N TRP A 23 -28.84 -25.46 -1.72
CA TRP A 23 -28.78 -26.90 -2.01
C TRP A 23 -29.75 -27.70 -1.14
N ARG A 24 -29.86 -27.40 0.15
CA ARG A 24 -30.76 -28.08 1.10
C ARG A 24 -32.23 -27.90 0.73
N PHE A 25 -32.61 -26.75 0.20
CA PHE A 25 -34.00 -26.46 -0.21
C PHE A 25 -34.31 -26.81 -1.67
N GLN A 26 -33.43 -27.50 -2.38
CA GLN A 26 -33.65 -28.04 -3.73
C GLN A 26 -34.01 -27.02 -4.82
N SER A 27 -34.13 -25.71 -4.48
CA SER A 27 -34.49 -24.64 -5.40
C SER A 27 -33.48 -24.43 -6.54
N TRP A 28 -32.22 -24.87 -6.36
CA TRP A 28 -31.15 -24.72 -7.34
C TRP A 28 -31.19 -25.71 -8.50
N ARG A 29 -31.85 -26.84 -8.30
CA ARG A 29 -31.96 -27.88 -9.37
C ARG A 29 -32.74 -27.42 -10.59
N HIS A 30 -33.55 -26.36 -10.41
CA HIS A 30 -34.44 -25.86 -11.44
C HIS A 30 -34.05 -24.49 -12.01
N SER A 31 -32.93 -23.90 -11.55
CA SER A 31 -32.51 -22.57 -12.02
C SER A 31 -31.01 -22.50 -12.28
N PRO A 32 -30.57 -22.99 -13.47
CA PRO A 32 -29.15 -22.84 -13.88
C PRO A 32 -28.72 -21.38 -13.94
N ALA A 33 -29.65 -20.45 -14.14
CA ALA A 33 -29.40 -19.02 -14.14
C ALA A 33 -28.88 -18.51 -12.78
N LEU A 34 -29.34 -19.06 -11.64
CA LEU A 34 -28.84 -18.72 -10.31
C LEU A 34 -27.41 -19.21 -10.10
N CYS A 35 -27.09 -20.42 -10.53
CA CYS A 35 -25.73 -20.94 -10.45
C CYS A 35 -24.75 -20.11 -11.30
N LEU A 36 -25.15 -19.75 -12.50
CA LEU A 36 -24.36 -18.93 -13.41
C LEU A 36 -24.17 -17.50 -12.87
N SER A 37 -25.20 -16.89 -12.28
CA SER A 37 -25.06 -15.56 -11.68
C SER A 37 -24.15 -15.55 -10.45
N VAL A 38 -24.21 -16.57 -9.59
CA VAL A 38 -23.30 -16.69 -8.46
C VAL A 38 -21.87 -16.94 -8.93
N LEU A 39 -21.67 -17.83 -9.92
CA LEU A 39 -20.36 -18.07 -10.51
C LEU A 39 -19.81 -16.78 -11.14
N PHE A 40 -20.62 -16.02 -11.86
CA PHE A 40 -20.25 -14.74 -12.45
C PHE A 40 -19.87 -13.70 -11.40
N LEU A 41 -20.60 -13.62 -10.27
CA LEU A 41 -20.26 -12.73 -9.16
C LEU A 41 -18.95 -13.15 -8.46
N LEU A 42 -18.71 -14.46 -8.32
CA LEU A 42 -17.49 -15.00 -7.70
C LEU A 42 -16.25 -14.84 -8.61
N THR A 43 -16.45 -14.85 -9.93
CA THR A 43 -15.36 -14.68 -10.90
C THR A 43 -15.07 -13.23 -11.25
N ARG A 44 -15.91 -12.27 -10.82
CA ARG A 44 -15.61 -10.85 -11.05
C ARG A 44 -14.37 -10.47 -10.26
N PRO A 45 -13.27 -10.09 -10.95
CA PRO A 45 -12.12 -9.53 -10.25
C PRO A 45 -12.59 -8.23 -9.59
N PHE A 46 -12.53 -8.19 -8.27
CA PHE A 46 -12.74 -6.94 -7.54
C PHE A 46 -11.59 -6.01 -7.93
N SER A 47 -11.84 -5.00 -8.75
CA SER A 47 -10.81 -4.03 -9.10
C SER A 47 -10.34 -3.36 -7.81
N ARG A 48 -9.12 -3.68 -7.40
CA ARG A 48 -8.50 -3.12 -6.19
C ARG A 48 -7.80 -1.79 -6.47
N GLN A 49 -7.60 -1.50 -7.75
CA GLN A 49 -6.95 -0.28 -8.18
C GLN A 49 -7.97 0.87 -8.25
N PRO A 50 -7.58 2.09 -7.90
CA PRO A 50 -8.42 3.25 -8.09
C PRO A 50 -8.70 3.47 -9.59
N PRO A 51 -9.82 4.11 -9.96
CA PRO A 51 -10.06 4.56 -11.32
C PRO A 51 -8.87 5.34 -11.91
N ALA A 52 -8.75 5.37 -13.23
CA ALA A 52 -7.59 5.96 -13.90
C ALA A 52 -7.39 7.46 -13.62
N ASP A 53 -8.44 8.17 -13.28
CA ASP A 53 -8.45 9.60 -12.91
C ASP A 53 -8.23 9.84 -11.42
N GLU A 54 -8.28 8.79 -10.60
CA GLU A 54 -8.13 8.86 -9.15
C GLU A 54 -6.75 8.41 -8.69
N TRP A 55 -6.41 8.80 -7.48
CA TRP A 55 -5.27 8.30 -6.71
C TRP A 55 -5.75 7.90 -5.31
N ARG A 56 -5.00 7.05 -4.65
CA ARG A 56 -5.32 6.59 -3.30
C ARG A 56 -4.10 6.68 -2.41
N VAL A 57 -4.30 7.10 -1.16
CA VAL A 57 -3.30 6.99 -0.10
C VAL A 57 -3.80 5.97 0.92
N THR A 58 -2.94 5.01 1.24
CA THR A 58 -3.22 4.00 2.26
C THR A 58 -2.11 4.04 3.30
N MET A 59 -2.48 4.25 4.55
CA MET A 59 -1.58 4.06 5.69
C MET A 59 -1.57 2.58 6.04
N LEU A 60 -0.38 1.98 6.08
CA LEU A 60 -0.20 0.59 6.45
C LEU A 60 -0.06 0.47 7.97
N ASP A 61 -0.61 -0.59 8.53
CA ASP A 61 -0.41 -0.91 9.93
C ASP A 61 0.95 -1.60 10.11
N VAL A 62 1.94 -0.81 10.49
CA VAL A 62 3.32 -1.25 10.74
C VAL A 62 3.69 -1.21 12.23
N GLY A 63 2.69 -1.02 13.10
CA GLY A 63 2.90 -0.82 14.52
C GLY A 63 3.42 0.59 14.83
N GLN A 64 4.40 0.70 15.72
CA GLN A 64 5.01 1.99 16.02
C GLN A 64 5.92 2.42 14.87
N GLY A 65 5.49 3.42 14.12
CA GLY A 65 6.19 3.93 12.94
C GLY A 65 5.24 4.39 11.86
N LEU A 66 5.78 4.69 10.69
CA LEU A 66 5.00 5.17 9.55
C LEU A 66 5.34 4.43 8.27
N ALA A 67 4.34 4.02 7.53
CA ALA A 67 4.44 3.60 6.14
C ALA A 67 3.14 3.94 5.41
N MET A 68 3.23 4.77 4.38
CA MET A 68 2.08 5.17 3.56
C MET A 68 2.35 4.84 2.10
N VAL A 69 1.36 4.26 1.42
CA VAL A 69 1.42 3.98 -0.01
C VAL A 69 0.53 4.96 -0.75
N ILE A 70 1.10 5.63 -1.74
CA ILE A 70 0.38 6.46 -2.71
C ILE A 70 0.30 5.66 -4.01
N GLU A 71 -0.91 5.32 -4.45
CA GLU A 71 -1.11 4.52 -5.66
C GLU A 71 -1.85 5.28 -6.74
N ARG A 72 -1.41 5.09 -7.99
CA ARG A 72 -2.08 5.56 -9.20
C ARG A 72 -1.64 4.72 -10.41
N HIS A 73 -2.56 4.38 -11.30
CA HIS A 73 -2.31 3.63 -12.53
C HIS A 73 -1.52 2.31 -12.32
N GLY A 74 -1.79 1.58 -11.24
CA GLY A 74 -1.09 0.34 -10.91
C GLY A 74 0.35 0.52 -10.43
N LYS A 75 0.78 1.76 -10.18
CA LYS A 75 2.10 2.12 -9.66
C LYS A 75 1.98 2.68 -8.25
N ALA A 76 3.06 2.60 -7.47
CA ALA A 76 3.10 3.06 -6.10
C ALA A 76 4.32 3.94 -5.81
N LEU A 77 4.12 4.93 -4.95
CA LEU A 77 5.16 5.57 -4.15
C LEU A 77 4.96 5.17 -2.69
N LEU A 78 6.05 5.04 -1.98
CA LEU A 78 6.04 4.78 -0.55
C LEU A 78 6.55 6.02 0.19
N TYR A 79 5.86 6.42 1.25
CA TYR A 79 6.31 7.45 2.17
C TYR A 79 6.58 6.79 3.52
N ASP A 80 7.85 6.78 3.92
CA ASP A 80 8.45 5.99 4.99
C ASP A 80 8.23 4.47 4.83
N THR A 81 9.00 3.70 5.57
CA THR A 81 9.06 2.24 5.43
C THR A 81 8.86 1.50 6.75
N GLY A 82 8.40 2.23 7.78
CA GLY A 82 8.11 1.67 9.09
C GLY A 82 9.34 1.14 9.84
N PRO A 83 9.13 0.43 10.95
CA PRO A 83 10.17 -0.03 11.86
C PRO A 83 10.94 -1.26 11.38
N ALA A 84 12.11 -1.45 11.98
CA ALA A 84 12.84 -2.72 12.00
C ALA A 84 13.06 -3.18 13.44
N TRP A 85 13.19 -4.48 13.61
CA TRP A 85 13.45 -5.17 14.87
C TRP A 85 14.43 -6.34 14.66
N PRO A 86 14.96 -6.98 15.73
CA PRO A 86 16.03 -7.98 15.59
C PRO A 86 15.73 -9.16 14.66
N GLN A 87 14.46 -9.52 14.47
CA GLN A 87 14.04 -10.68 13.66
C GLN A 87 13.39 -10.31 12.31
N GLY A 88 13.42 -9.03 11.93
CA GLY A 88 12.81 -8.59 10.65
C GLY A 88 12.45 -7.12 10.62
N ASP A 89 11.67 -6.74 9.64
CA ASP A 89 11.24 -5.37 9.44
C ASP A 89 9.84 -5.30 8.79
N SER A 90 9.27 -4.12 8.81
CA SER A 90 7.97 -3.83 8.20
C SER A 90 7.96 -3.97 6.68
N GLY A 91 9.12 -3.80 6.02
CA GLY A 91 9.26 -4.02 4.59
C GLY A 91 8.89 -5.45 4.22
N GLN A 92 9.53 -6.43 4.88
CA GLN A 92 9.28 -7.85 4.62
C GLN A 92 7.90 -8.31 5.09
N GLN A 93 7.44 -7.88 6.25
CA GLN A 93 6.24 -8.44 6.87
C GLN A 93 4.94 -7.76 6.43
N VAL A 94 4.99 -6.49 6.04
CA VAL A 94 3.78 -5.71 5.73
C VAL A 94 3.83 -5.12 4.32
N ILE A 95 4.87 -4.35 3.99
CA ILE A 95 4.88 -3.51 2.78
C ILE A 95 4.97 -4.36 1.51
N ILE A 96 5.96 -5.27 1.44
CA ILE A 96 6.17 -6.12 0.26
C ILE A 96 4.96 -7.03 0.00
N PRO A 97 4.42 -7.76 1.00
CA PRO A 97 3.20 -8.54 0.81
C PRO A 97 2.01 -7.70 0.39
N TRP A 98 1.84 -6.50 0.95
CA TRP A 98 0.73 -5.63 0.63
C TRP A 98 0.80 -5.11 -0.82
N LEU A 99 1.97 -4.63 -1.26
CA LEU A 99 2.19 -4.16 -2.63
C LEU A 99 1.98 -5.28 -3.66
N ARG A 100 2.50 -6.48 -3.38
CA ARG A 100 2.31 -7.66 -4.24
C ARG A 100 0.84 -8.09 -4.31
N TRP A 101 0.16 -8.08 -3.18
CA TRP A 101 -1.26 -8.42 -3.11
C TRP A 101 -2.16 -7.45 -3.90
N HIS A 102 -1.77 -6.16 -3.98
CA HIS A 102 -2.46 -5.16 -4.77
C HIS A 102 -1.97 -5.06 -6.22
N HIS A 103 -1.00 -5.90 -6.61
CA HIS A 103 -0.38 -5.89 -7.94
C HIS A 103 0.21 -4.52 -8.31
N LEU A 104 0.81 -3.82 -7.32
CA LEU A 104 1.40 -2.51 -7.49
C LEU A 104 2.89 -2.60 -7.80
N GLN A 105 3.34 -1.78 -8.75
CA GLN A 105 4.75 -1.59 -9.07
C GLN A 105 5.31 -0.42 -8.28
N LEU A 106 6.21 -0.67 -7.34
CA LEU A 106 6.87 0.40 -6.61
C LEU A 106 7.85 1.12 -7.52
N GLN A 107 7.70 2.45 -7.61
CA GLN A 107 8.58 3.31 -8.42
C GLN A 107 9.51 4.17 -7.59
N GLY A 108 9.12 4.52 -6.37
CA GLY A 108 9.94 5.37 -5.53
C GLY A 108 9.56 5.32 -4.06
N ILE A 109 10.49 5.75 -3.24
CA ILE A 109 10.39 5.81 -1.78
C ILE A 109 10.77 7.22 -1.35
N MET A 110 9.99 7.82 -0.49
CA MET A 110 10.28 9.09 0.16
C MET A 110 10.48 8.82 1.65
N LEU A 111 11.63 9.22 2.20
CA LEU A 111 11.88 9.13 3.63
C LEU A 111 11.75 10.51 4.27
N SER A 112 11.08 10.56 5.41
CA SER A 112 10.90 11.78 6.19
C SER A 112 12.17 12.14 6.97
N HIS A 113 12.75 11.17 7.67
CA HIS A 113 13.95 11.34 8.51
C HIS A 113 14.66 10.01 8.82
N GLU A 114 15.72 10.02 9.63
CA GLU A 114 16.64 8.87 9.82
C GLU A 114 16.19 7.84 10.86
N HIS A 115 15.14 8.07 11.62
CA HIS A 115 14.75 7.17 12.70
C HIS A 115 14.31 5.80 12.18
N LEU A 116 14.61 4.76 12.95
CA LEU A 116 14.42 3.37 12.53
C LEU A 116 12.95 2.98 12.36
N ASP A 117 12.05 3.65 13.07
CA ASP A 117 10.61 3.48 12.96
C ASP A 117 10.00 4.10 11.68
N HIS A 118 10.83 4.80 10.89
CA HIS A 118 10.45 5.36 9.58
C HIS A 118 11.21 4.75 8.41
N ARG A 119 12.47 4.35 8.61
CA ARG A 119 13.31 3.79 7.55
C ARG A 119 13.64 2.30 7.69
N GLY A 120 13.13 1.65 8.72
CA GLY A 120 13.52 0.29 9.09
C GLY A 120 13.33 -0.75 8.00
N GLY A 121 12.26 -0.64 7.21
CA GLY A 121 11.98 -1.55 6.10
C GLY A 121 12.67 -1.19 4.77
N LEU A 122 13.47 -0.12 4.71
CA LEU A 122 14.03 0.41 3.46
C LEU A 122 14.82 -0.63 2.68
N ASP A 123 15.76 -1.29 3.33
CA ASP A 123 16.68 -2.24 2.68
C ASP A 123 15.93 -3.43 2.08
N SER A 124 14.97 -3.97 2.81
CA SER A 124 14.11 -5.07 2.34
C SER A 124 13.26 -4.66 1.14
N VAL A 125 12.70 -3.45 1.17
CA VAL A 125 11.91 -2.92 0.07
C VAL A 125 12.78 -2.69 -1.16
N LEU A 126 13.98 -2.12 -1.02
CA LEU A 126 14.91 -1.92 -2.13
C LEU A 126 15.44 -3.24 -2.69
N GLN A 127 15.63 -4.27 -1.86
CA GLN A 127 15.98 -5.60 -2.35
C GLN A 127 14.86 -6.18 -3.24
N ALA A 128 13.60 -5.92 -2.91
CA ALA A 128 12.46 -6.38 -3.72
C ALA A 128 12.22 -5.53 -4.98
N TRP A 129 12.56 -4.24 -4.95
CA TRP A 129 12.46 -3.28 -6.07
C TRP A 129 13.74 -2.45 -6.23
N PRO A 130 14.83 -3.02 -6.75
CA PRO A 130 16.14 -2.34 -6.86
C PRO A 130 16.12 -1.09 -7.75
N GLN A 131 15.14 -0.99 -8.64
CA GLN A 131 14.97 0.16 -9.55
C GLN A 131 14.19 1.32 -8.92
N ALA A 132 13.63 1.16 -7.71
CA ALA A 132 12.91 2.24 -7.05
C ALA A 132 13.88 3.35 -6.63
N TRP A 133 13.58 4.58 -7.04
CA TRP A 133 14.35 5.73 -6.58
C TRP A 133 14.03 6.06 -5.13
N VAL A 134 15.00 6.62 -4.42
CA VAL A 134 14.79 7.09 -3.04
C VAL A 134 14.99 8.60 -2.99
N ARG A 135 14.06 9.32 -2.35
CA ARG A 135 14.21 10.72 -1.98
C ARG A 135 14.29 10.84 -0.47
N SER A 136 15.23 11.62 0.03
CA SER A 136 15.33 11.88 1.46
C SER A 136 16.05 13.19 1.76
N PRO A 137 15.86 13.78 2.93
CA PRO A 137 16.65 14.91 3.39
C PRO A 137 17.99 14.50 4.03
N LEU A 138 18.34 13.19 4.02
CA LEU A 138 19.45 12.63 4.79
C LEU A 138 20.82 12.86 4.14
N GLY A 139 20.88 13.25 2.86
CA GLY A 139 22.13 13.43 2.12
C GLY A 139 22.89 12.11 1.88
N TRP A 140 22.23 10.95 1.94
CA TRP A 140 22.86 9.66 1.68
C TRP A 140 23.17 9.48 0.19
N ALA A 141 24.25 8.73 -0.07
CA ALA A 141 24.60 8.38 -1.45
C ALA A 141 23.42 7.70 -2.16
N HIS A 142 23.20 8.06 -3.41
CA HIS A 142 22.10 7.56 -4.27
C HIS A 142 20.69 8.00 -3.86
N HIS A 143 20.53 8.82 -2.82
CA HIS A 143 19.24 9.44 -2.53
C HIS A 143 19.11 10.77 -3.27
N LEU A 144 17.97 10.97 -3.92
CA LEU A 144 17.60 12.26 -4.48
C LEU A 144 17.24 13.23 -3.34
N PRO A 145 17.52 14.54 -3.49
CA PRO A 145 17.21 15.51 -2.45
C PRO A 145 15.71 15.62 -2.20
N CYS A 146 15.37 15.86 -0.94
CA CYS A 146 14.00 16.12 -0.48
C CYS A 146 14.00 17.26 0.55
N HIS A 147 14.30 18.47 0.11
CA HIS A 147 14.33 19.68 0.94
C HIS A 147 13.26 20.66 0.48
N ARG A 148 12.92 21.61 1.33
CA ARG A 148 11.95 22.66 1.02
C ARG A 148 12.24 23.33 -0.31
N GLY A 149 11.20 23.36 -1.18
CA GLY A 149 11.28 23.96 -2.51
C GLY A 149 11.50 22.92 -3.64
N GLU A 150 12.01 21.72 -3.32
CA GLU A 150 12.10 20.66 -4.30
C GLU A 150 10.71 20.28 -4.82
N ARG A 151 10.64 20.10 -6.14
CA ARG A 151 9.40 19.73 -6.83
C ARG A 151 9.65 18.63 -7.82
N TRP A 152 8.70 17.70 -7.92
CA TRP A 152 8.74 16.65 -8.94
C TRP A 152 7.32 16.25 -9.33
N GLN A 153 7.24 15.57 -10.44
CA GLN A 153 5.98 15.05 -10.95
C GLN A 153 6.04 13.52 -10.98
N TRP A 154 4.95 12.89 -10.61
CA TRP A 154 4.80 11.44 -10.70
C TRP A 154 3.36 11.10 -11.09
N GLN A 155 3.20 10.33 -12.17
CA GLN A 155 1.90 9.87 -12.69
C GLN A 155 0.86 11.01 -12.81
N GLY A 156 1.29 12.21 -13.20
CA GLY A 156 0.43 13.39 -13.28
C GLY A 156 0.12 14.10 -11.95
N LEU A 157 0.65 13.60 -10.82
CA LEU A 157 0.60 14.27 -9.53
C LEU A 157 1.83 15.16 -9.35
N ASN A 158 1.62 16.38 -8.85
CA ASN A 158 2.70 17.30 -8.51
C ASN A 158 3.02 17.19 -7.02
N PHE A 159 4.28 16.94 -6.72
CA PHE A 159 4.80 16.89 -5.36
C PHE A 159 5.67 18.09 -5.09
N GLN A 160 5.60 18.59 -3.88
CA GLN A 160 6.49 19.65 -3.38
C GLN A 160 6.93 19.32 -1.96
N ALA A 161 8.23 19.30 -1.72
CA ALA A 161 8.77 19.23 -0.38
C ALA A 161 8.58 20.58 0.33
N LEU A 162 7.93 20.56 1.49
CA LEU A 162 7.70 21.74 2.31
C LEU A 162 8.72 21.86 3.44
N TRP A 163 9.36 20.79 3.79
CA TRP A 163 10.34 20.66 4.87
C TRP A 163 11.28 19.47 4.57
N PRO A 164 12.51 19.40 5.12
CA PRO A 164 13.21 20.41 5.91
C PRO A 164 13.82 21.53 5.05
N LEU A 165 14.37 22.55 5.72
CA LEU A 165 15.08 23.63 5.01
C LEU A 165 16.37 23.09 4.34
N PRO A 166 16.80 23.66 3.20
CA PRO A 166 18.08 23.30 2.60
C PRO A 166 19.23 23.51 3.58
N GLY A 167 20.14 22.52 3.66
CA GLY A 167 21.26 22.54 4.57
C GLY A 167 20.96 22.08 6.00
N SER A 168 19.70 21.84 6.36
CA SER A 168 19.40 21.12 7.61
C SER A 168 19.62 19.63 7.42
N THR A 169 20.28 19.00 8.38
CA THR A 169 20.33 17.54 8.46
C THR A 169 19.09 17.10 9.24
N ALA A 170 18.19 16.36 8.63
CA ALA A 170 16.99 15.83 9.29
C ALA A 170 17.37 14.73 10.32
N LYS A 171 18.19 15.11 11.30
CA LYS A 171 18.61 14.26 12.43
C LYS A 171 17.65 14.48 13.59
N GLY A 172 16.81 13.49 13.84
CA GLY A 172 15.83 13.52 14.93
C GLY A 172 14.51 14.21 14.60
N ASN A 173 13.54 14.14 15.53
CA ASN A 173 12.17 14.60 15.36
C ASN A 173 11.97 16.14 15.42
N ASN A 174 13.00 16.92 15.76
CA ASN A 174 12.89 18.33 16.12
C ASN A 174 13.65 19.27 15.16
N HIS A 175 13.77 18.90 13.90
CA HIS A 175 14.47 19.74 12.91
C HIS A 175 13.54 20.22 11.79
#